data_89ddb67fd6197c0541699b9bbf78c9d6
#
_entry.id   89ddb67fd6197c0541699b9bbf78c9d6
#
_cell.length_a   1.000
_cell.length_b   1.000
_cell.length_c   1.000
_cell.angle_alpha   90.00
_cell.angle_beta   90.00
_cell.angle_gamma   90.00
#
_symmetry.space_group_name_H-M   'P 1'
#
loop_
_entity.id
_entity.type
_entity.pdbx_description
1 polymer ?
#
loop_
_entity_poly.entity_id
_entity_poly.type
_entity_poly.pdbx_seq_one_letter_code
_entity_poly.pdbx_strand_id
1 'polypeptide(L)'
;MGTKKKVLIVEDEIINREILKRILSDDYEVLEACNGSEALDILKKTRGINAIILDIIMPVMDGMEFLKIYHKDEKLVSIPLIVSTSDDDDETECECLKYDAWDFIKKPYNKDIIKFRIRNAIERSNLSLYNELKYREEYDLLTGIYSRRKFFKETKRLITRNTDKDYLFIRFDIHKFQLVNQFFGAEKGDMLIKYAVQVFKKNLVDTSDTYSYGRINADVLCCCIEEIPETELVKKFQEIRDELNEFDIDFDLLPVYGIYRITDRDESIDMIYDSANLAAKKCKGNYITNYEYYDESMRKQLIQEQMIVNEMAQALEEEQFVLYVQPKYEIRHEELVGGEVLVRWKHPVRGMISPGMFIPVFERNGFISKLDYVWEHTCMMIRDWLKEGLKPYPVSVNISRVSLYNPKLPEQIIELVKKYNIPAEYIQFELTESAYTSNPEQIKKAMKELQNYGFKILMDDFGSGYSSLNVLKDITVDILKLDMRFMVDGTSDNRGENILASVVRMAKWLEMPVIAEGVEKKQQVEFLRSVGCEYVQGFYYAKPMPVDEYEKK
;
A
#
# COMPACT_ATOMS: atom_id res chain seq x y z
N MET A 1 -17.45 -46.74 5.31
CA MET A 1 -16.66 -47.44 6.34
C MET A 1 -15.37 -46.69 6.50
N GLY A 2 -15.07 -46.12 7.68
CA GLY A 2 -13.79 -45.43 7.91
C GLY A 2 -12.65 -46.44 7.89
N THR A 3 -11.51 -46.06 7.35
CA THR A 3 -10.28 -46.87 7.38
C THR A 3 -9.89 -47.12 8.83
N LYS A 4 -9.65 -48.38 9.19
CA LYS A 4 -9.16 -48.74 10.55
C LYS A 4 -7.84 -47.98 10.79
N LYS A 5 -7.66 -47.49 12.03
CA LYS A 5 -6.38 -46.90 12.47
C LYS A 5 -5.31 -47.99 12.53
N LYS A 6 -4.05 -47.63 12.22
CA LYS A 6 -2.93 -48.58 12.16
C LYS A 6 -2.15 -48.58 13.47
N VAL A 7 -1.86 -49.78 13.98
CA VAL A 7 -1.01 -49.97 15.15
C VAL A 7 0.16 -50.87 14.78
N LEU A 8 1.39 -50.44 15.04
CA LEU A 8 2.60 -51.22 14.86
C LEU A 8 2.95 -51.96 16.17
N ILE A 9 3.04 -53.27 16.11
CA ILE A 9 3.52 -54.11 17.20
C ILE A 9 4.98 -54.46 16.91
N VAL A 10 5.86 -54.21 17.87
CA VAL A 10 7.29 -54.52 17.80
C VAL A 10 7.60 -55.46 18.97
N GLU A 11 7.67 -56.75 18.71
CA GLU A 11 7.80 -57.83 19.71
C GLU A 11 8.50 -59.01 19.05
N ASP A 12 9.55 -59.55 19.61
CA ASP A 12 10.31 -60.66 19.02
C ASP A 12 9.65 -62.02 19.27
N GLU A 13 9.01 -62.18 20.43
CA GLU A 13 8.32 -63.43 20.77
C GLU A 13 7.04 -63.63 19.95
N ILE A 14 7.00 -64.66 19.12
CA ILE A 14 5.87 -64.98 18.23
C ILE A 14 4.56 -65.07 19.01
N ILE A 15 4.60 -65.69 20.22
CA ILE A 15 3.39 -65.91 21.02
C ILE A 15 2.84 -64.56 21.53
N ASN A 16 3.67 -63.73 22.05
CA ASN A 16 3.28 -62.40 22.54
C ASN A 16 2.76 -61.50 21.39
N ARG A 17 3.43 -61.53 20.25
CA ARG A 17 3.03 -60.80 19.05
C ARG A 17 1.66 -61.24 18.54
N GLU A 18 1.40 -62.57 18.47
CA GLU A 18 0.10 -63.10 18.06
C GLU A 18 -1.02 -62.78 19.06
N ILE A 19 -0.73 -62.76 20.39
CA ILE A 19 -1.69 -62.35 21.42
C ILE A 19 -2.07 -60.89 21.21
N LEU A 20 -1.10 -59.96 21.05
CA LEU A 20 -1.35 -58.55 20.82
C LEU A 20 -2.12 -58.32 19.51
N LYS A 21 -1.74 -59.02 18.45
CA LYS A 21 -2.47 -58.98 17.17
C LYS A 21 -3.91 -59.40 17.31
N ARG A 22 -4.19 -60.52 18.00
CA ARG A 22 -5.55 -61.01 18.24
C ARG A 22 -6.38 -60.04 19.06
N ILE A 23 -5.77 -59.37 20.04
CA ILE A 23 -6.45 -58.39 20.89
C ILE A 23 -6.87 -57.17 20.06
N LEU A 24 -6.03 -56.73 19.10
CA LEU A 24 -6.18 -55.47 18.42
C LEU A 24 -6.85 -55.52 17.05
N SER A 25 -6.82 -56.67 16.34
CA SER A 25 -7.31 -56.83 14.97
C SER A 25 -8.80 -56.50 14.79
N ASP A 26 -9.62 -56.61 15.84
CA ASP A 26 -11.03 -56.21 15.78
C ASP A 26 -11.19 -54.70 15.50
N ASP A 27 -10.34 -53.89 16.15
CA ASP A 27 -10.48 -52.41 16.20
C ASP A 27 -9.48 -51.71 15.29
N TYR A 28 -8.31 -52.32 15.02
CA TYR A 28 -7.17 -51.69 14.33
C TYR A 28 -6.66 -52.55 13.16
N GLU A 29 -5.97 -51.91 12.20
CA GLU A 29 -5.10 -52.57 11.23
C GLU A 29 -3.73 -52.76 11.92
N VAL A 30 -3.33 -54.02 12.09
CA VAL A 30 -2.11 -54.34 12.82
C VAL A 30 -0.96 -54.56 11.86
N LEU A 31 0.15 -53.89 12.13
CA LEU A 31 1.46 -54.09 11.48
C LEU A 31 2.38 -54.76 12.49
N GLU A 32 3.26 -55.62 12.03
CA GLU A 32 4.12 -56.42 12.88
C GLU A 32 5.60 -56.23 12.52
N ALA A 33 6.45 -56.14 13.54
CA ALA A 33 7.91 -56.16 13.43
C ALA A 33 8.47 -57.07 14.53
N CYS A 34 9.53 -57.78 14.24
CA CYS A 34 10.17 -58.68 15.19
C CYS A 34 11.40 -58.08 15.91
N ASN A 35 11.77 -56.87 15.60
CA ASN A 35 12.82 -56.08 16.26
C ASN A 35 12.74 -54.60 15.88
N GLY A 36 13.54 -53.74 16.53
CA GLY A 36 13.57 -52.32 16.30
C GLY A 36 13.98 -51.93 14.89
N SER A 37 14.87 -52.68 14.25
CA SER A 37 15.32 -52.37 12.88
C SER A 37 14.20 -52.55 11.87
N GLU A 38 13.45 -53.65 11.95
CA GLU A 38 12.29 -53.90 11.10
C GLU A 38 11.19 -52.87 11.34
N ALA A 39 10.99 -52.46 12.59
CA ALA A 39 10.03 -51.42 12.96
C ALA A 39 10.37 -50.07 12.28
N LEU A 40 11.64 -49.66 12.28
CA LEU A 40 12.10 -48.44 11.58
C LEU A 40 11.86 -48.53 10.07
N ASP A 41 12.09 -49.70 9.46
CA ASP A 41 11.83 -49.91 8.05
C ASP A 41 10.34 -49.81 7.68
N ILE A 42 9.47 -50.34 8.55
CA ILE A 42 8.02 -50.20 8.37
C ILE A 42 7.59 -48.75 8.51
N LEU A 43 8.10 -48.04 9.53
CA LEU A 43 7.81 -46.61 9.75
C LEU A 43 8.23 -45.74 8.58
N LYS A 44 9.34 -46.06 7.91
CA LYS A 44 9.79 -45.36 6.69
C LYS A 44 8.89 -45.60 5.47
N LYS A 45 8.35 -46.84 5.34
CA LYS A 45 7.58 -47.28 4.17
C LYS A 45 6.08 -47.04 4.30
N THR A 46 5.56 -47.02 5.54
CA THR A 46 4.12 -46.97 5.81
C THR A 46 3.75 -45.65 6.47
N ARG A 47 2.85 -44.91 5.85
CA ARG A 47 2.30 -43.68 6.41
C ARG A 47 1.03 -43.94 7.21
N GLY A 48 0.76 -43.10 8.21
CA GLY A 48 -0.49 -43.11 8.97
C GLY A 48 -0.54 -44.17 10.06
N ILE A 49 0.61 -44.55 10.61
CA ILE A 49 0.68 -45.36 11.84
C ILE A 49 0.22 -44.48 13.01
N ASN A 50 -0.71 -44.93 13.80
CA ASN A 50 -1.38 -44.16 14.84
C ASN A 50 -0.90 -44.51 16.27
N ALA A 51 -0.26 -45.66 16.46
CA ALA A 51 0.40 -46.02 17.72
C ALA A 51 1.44 -47.11 17.47
N ILE A 52 2.42 -47.20 18.40
CA ILE A 52 3.45 -48.22 18.42
C ILE A 52 3.37 -48.93 19.79
N ILE A 53 3.39 -50.25 19.80
CA ILE A 53 3.65 -51.06 20.97
C ILE A 53 5.05 -51.63 20.82
N LEU A 54 5.93 -51.39 21.79
CA LEU A 54 7.33 -51.73 21.72
C LEU A 54 7.74 -52.61 22.90
N ASP A 55 8.26 -53.79 22.61
CA ASP A 55 9.00 -54.57 23.63
C ASP A 55 10.43 -54.01 23.79
N ILE A 56 10.95 -54.09 24.99
CA ILE A 56 12.30 -53.64 25.32
C ILE A 56 13.35 -54.68 24.97
N ILE A 57 13.10 -55.93 25.27
CA ILE A 57 14.08 -57.00 25.14
C ILE A 57 13.87 -57.72 23.80
N MET A 58 14.66 -57.36 22.81
CA MET A 58 14.59 -57.92 21.46
C MET A 58 15.98 -58.11 20.85
N PRO A 59 16.17 -59.12 19.96
CA PRO A 59 17.42 -59.29 19.23
C PRO A 59 17.62 -58.24 18.13
N VAL A 60 18.84 -58.08 17.62
CA VAL A 60 19.26 -57.22 16.51
C VAL A 60 19.27 -55.73 16.87
N MET A 61 18.16 -55.16 17.23
CA MET A 61 17.98 -53.81 17.78
C MET A 61 16.95 -53.93 18.90
N ASP A 62 17.37 -53.65 20.10
CA ASP A 62 16.51 -53.66 21.27
C ASP A 62 15.58 -52.43 21.36
N GLY A 63 14.61 -52.47 22.29
CA GLY A 63 13.66 -51.39 22.45
C GLY A 63 14.29 -50.07 22.91
N MET A 64 15.38 -50.11 23.71
CA MET A 64 16.08 -48.90 24.15
C MET A 64 16.85 -48.24 23.03
N GLU A 65 17.50 -49.02 22.15
CA GLU A 65 18.15 -48.49 20.95
C GLU A 65 17.11 -47.86 20.01
N PHE A 66 15.97 -48.54 19.85
CA PHE A 66 14.86 -47.97 19.06
C PHE A 66 14.35 -46.65 19.67
N LEU A 67 14.12 -46.58 21.00
CA LEU A 67 13.67 -45.36 21.69
C LEU A 67 14.63 -44.18 21.52
N LYS A 68 15.94 -44.41 21.55
CA LYS A 68 16.96 -43.40 21.33
C LYS A 68 16.89 -42.80 19.92
N ILE A 69 16.51 -43.58 18.91
CA ILE A 69 16.31 -43.13 17.52
C ILE A 69 14.97 -42.42 17.43
N TYR A 70 13.91 -42.99 18.01
CA TYR A 70 12.57 -42.42 18.05
C TYR A 70 12.56 -41.02 18.68
N HIS A 71 13.22 -40.83 19.82
CA HIS A 71 13.32 -39.56 20.53
C HIS A 71 13.99 -38.44 19.70
N LYS A 72 14.91 -38.77 18.78
CA LYS A 72 15.63 -37.79 17.92
C LYS A 72 14.88 -37.39 16.66
N ASP A 73 13.82 -38.10 16.29
CA ASP A 73 13.06 -37.84 15.08
C ASP A 73 11.68 -37.25 15.42
N GLU A 74 11.52 -35.94 15.19
CA GLU A 74 10.27 -35.22 15.47
C GLU A 74 9.02 -35.85 14.83
N LYS A 75 9.18 -36.55 13.70
CA LYS A 75 8.06 -37.23 13.03
C LYS A 75 7.67 -38.53 13.75
N LEU A 76 8.65 -39.23 14.28
CA LEU A 76 8.40 -40.47 15.04
C LEU A 76 7.82 -40.15 16.41
N VAL A 77 8.33 -39.17 17.13
CA VAL A 77 7.86 -38.75 18.47
C VAL A 77 6.38 -38.34 18.45
N SER A 78 5.87 -37.89 17.33
CA SER A 78 4.45 -37.56 17.17
C SER A 78 3.52 -38.78 17.18
N ILE A 79 4.04 -40.02 16.98
CA ILE A 79 3.28 -41.28 17.01
C ILE A 79 3.33 -41.83 18.43
N PRO A 80 2.23 -41.92 19.17
CA PRO A 80 2.28 -42.39 20.54
C PRO A 80 2.88 -43.80 20.63
N LEU A 81 3.87 -43.96 21.52
CA LEU A 81 4.61 -45.19 21.75
C LEU A 81 4.30 -45.70 23.16
N ILE A 82 3.90 -46.96 23.24
CA ILE A 82 3.57 -47.66 24.48
C ILE A 82 4.56 -48.81 24.64
N VAL A 83 5.26 -48.81 25.75
CA VAL A 83 6.27 -49.85 26.03
C VAL A 83 5.64 -51.06 26.69
N SER A 84 6.05 -52.23 26.25
CA SER A 84 5.69 -53.52 26.89
C SER A 84 6.80 -53.96 27.86
N THR A 85 6.48 -54.17 29.12
CA THR A 85 7.46 -54.53 30.16
C THR A 85 7.06 -55.82 30.90
N SER A 86 8.02 -56.52 31.49
CA SER A 86 7.81 -57.57 32.48
C SER A 86 7.63 -56.98 33.89
N ASP A 87 7.01 -57.70 34.81
CA ASP A 87 6.31 -57.18 35.98
C ASP A 87 7.11 -56.41 37.06
N ASP A 88 8.45 -56.31 37.03
CA ASP A 88 9.27 -55.77 38.13
C ASP A 88 10.43 -54.82 37.74
N ASP A 89 10.29 -53.98 36.73
CA ASP A 89 11.39 -53.12 36.29
C ASP A 89 11.06 -51.62 36.27
N ASP A 90 10.93 -51.03 37.47
CA ASP A 90 10.68 -49.60 37.65
C ASP A 90 11.84 -48.72 37.11
N GLU A 91 13.10 -49.24 37.07
CA GLU A 91 14.24 -48.50 36.54
C GLU A 91 14.14 -48.35 35.02
N THR A 92 13.77 -49.39 34.31
CA THR A 92 13.54 -49.40 32.87
C THR A 92 12.34 -48.53 32.50
N GLU A 93 11.24 -48.54 33.27
CA GLU A 93 10.13 -47.62 33.05
C GLU A 93 10.58 -46.15 33.15
N CYS A 94 11.35 -45.79 34.20
CA CYS A 94 11.90 -44.43 34.35
C CYS A 94 12.83 -44.03 33.21
N GLU A 95 13.64 -44.95 32.68
CA GLU A 95 14.52 -44.67 31.54
C GLU A 95 13.74 -44.47 30.25
N CYS A 96 12.74 -45.29 29.96
CA CYS A 96 11.88 -45.15 28.78
C CYS A 96 11.12 -43.84 28.76
N LEU A 97 10.67 -43.32 29.92
CA LEU A 97 10.01 -42.00 30.01
C LEU A 97 10.94 -40.83 29.59
N LYS A 98 12.24 -40.94 29.79
CA LYS A 98 13.23 -39.95 29.36
C LYS A 98 13.34 -39.88 27.81
N TYR A 99 12.91 -40.93 27.12
CA TYR A 99 12.88 -41.04 25.66
C TYR A 99 11.47 -40.96 25.08
N ASP A 100 10.57 -40.20 25.73
CA ASP A 100 9.20 -39.90 25.26
C ASP A 100 8.26 -41.11 25.11
N ALA A 101 8.46 -42.19 25.88
CA ALA A 101 7.45 -43.24 26.01
C ALA A 101 6.15 -42.65 26.60
N TRP A 102 5.00 -42.92 25.99
CA TRP A 102 3.71 -42.33 26.37
C TRP A 102 3.01 -43.09 27.48
N ASP A 103 3.18 -44.42 27.52
CA ASP A 103 2.53 -45.30 28.49
C ASP A 103 3.21 -46.68 28.49
N PHE A 104 2.82 -47.57 29.41
CA PHE A 104 3.36 -48.91 29.58
C PHE A 104 2.27 -49.97 29.61
N ILE A 105 2.58 -51.17 29.15
CA ILE A 105 1.72 -52.34 29.21
C ILE A 105 2.52 -53.45 29.88
N LYS A 106 1.98 -54.02 30.99
CA LYS A 106 2.63 -55.13 31.69
C LYS A 106 2.27 -56.50 31.10
N LYS A 107 3.24 -57.39 31.02
CA LYS A 107 3.05 -58.80 30.69
C LYS A 107 2.69 -59.52 31.99
N PRO A 108 1.72 -60.47 32.04
CA PRO A 108 0.91 -61.02 30.94
C PRO A 108 -0.18 -60.05 30.48
N TYR A 109 -0.45 -60.03 29.16
CA TYR A 109 -1.33 -59.11 28.49
C TYR A 109 -2.79 -59.21 28.90
N ASN A 110 -3.35 -58.07 29.36
CA ASN A 110 -4.79 -57.96 29.64
C ASN A 110 -5.46 -57.20 28.47
N LYS A 111 -6.44 -57.85 27.83
CA LYS A 111 -7.14 -57.32 26.64
C LYS A 111 -7.74 -55.93 26.86
N ASP A 112 -8.43 -55.72 27.97
CA ASP A 112 -9.15 -54.48 28.21
C ASP A 112 -8.20 -53.31 28.53
N ILE A 113 -7.13 -53.61 29.28
CA ILE A 113 -6.10 -52.61 29.60
C ILE A 113 -5.37 -52.16 28.34
N ILE A 114 -4.97 -53.09 27.47
CA ILE A 114 -4.28 -52.78 26.20
C ILE A 114 -5.16 -51.91 25.33
N LYS A 115 -6.39 -52.31 25.07
CA LYS A 115 -7.34 -51.55 24.26
C LYS A 115 -7.56 -50.13 24.82
N PHE A 116 -7.68 -50.01 26.13
CA PHE A 116 -7.88 -48.75 26.82
C PHE A 116 -6.66 -47.83 26.66
N ARG A 117 -5.43 -48.32 26.91
CA ARG A 117 -4.21 -47.53 26.82
C ARG A 117 -3.93 -47.06 25.41
N ILE A 118 -4.06 -47.95 24.41
CA ILE A 118 -3.87 -47.57 22.98
C ILE A 118 -4.89 -46.53 22.56
N ARG A 119 -6.17 -46.70 22.88
CA ARG A 119 -7.20 -45.73 22.56
C ARG A 119 -6.89 -44.38 23.17
N ASN A 120 -6.56 -44.32 24.45
CA ASN A 120 -6.22 -43.08 25.14
C ASN A 120 -4.97 -42.41 24.57
N ALA A 121 -3.94 -43.17 24.24
CA ALA A 121 -2.74 -42.62 23.63
C ALA A 121 -3.02 -41.98 22.26
N ILE A 122 -3.80 -42.66 21.42
CA ILE A 122 -4.22 -42.14 20.11
C ILE A 122 -5.13 -40.91 20.26
N GLU A 123 -6.07 -40.91 21.21
CA GLU A 123 -6.96 -39.77 21.46
C GLU A 123 -6.20 -38.53 21.97
N ARG A 124 -5.24 -38.73 22.90
CA ARG A 124 -4.37 -37.65 23.39
C ARG A 124 -3.50 -37.05 22.25
N SER A 125 -2.90 -37.91 21.41
CA SER A 125 -2.12 -37.47 20.25
C SER A 125 -2.96 -36.64 19.28
N ASN A 126 -4.16 -37.10 18.95
CA ASN A 126 -5.09 -36.37 18.08
C ASN A 126 -5.52 -35.03 18.69
N LEU A 127 -5.76 -34.99 20.02
CA LEU A 127 -6.13 -33.75 20.71
C LEU A 127 -4.96 -32.74 20.71
N SER A 128 -3.74 -33.20 20.94
CA SER A 128 -2.54 -32.39 20.89
C SER A 128 -2.35 -31.77 19.49
N LEU A 129 -2.43 -32.61 18.46
CA LEU A 129 -2.34 -32.15 17.07
C LEU A 129 -3.46 -31.14 16.71
N TYR A 130 -4.69 -31.42 17.14
CA TYR A 130 -5.82 -30.53 16.95
C TYR A 130 -5.57 -29.16 17.61
N ASN A 131 -5.08 -29.15 18.84
CA ASN A 131 -4.80 -27.93 19.59
C ASN A 131 -3.65 -27.13 18.93
N GLU A 132 -2.61 -27.81 18.44
CA GLU A 132 -1.52 -27.19 17.73
C GLU A 132 -1.98 -26.56 16.40
N LEU A 133 -2.75 -27.32 15.61
CA LEU A 133 -3.32 -26.80 14.36
C LEU A 133 -4.24 -25.60 14.61
N LYS A 134 -5.07 -25.69 15.66
CA LYS A 134 -5.93 -24.58 16.07
C LYS A 134 -5.13 -23.37 16.53
N TYR A 135 -4.04 -23.58 17.28
CA TYR A 135 -3.16 -22.49 17.68
C TYR A 135 -2.52 -21.82 16.48
N ARG A 136 -2.00 -22.59 15.51
CA ARG A 136 -1.42 -22.06 14.25
C ARG A 136 -2.45 -21.31 13.40
N GLU A 137 -3.71 -21.72 13.43
CA GLU A 137 -4.80 -21.03 12.73
C GLU A 137 -5.19 -19.72 13.44
N GLU A 138 -5.19 -19.71 14.76
CA GLU A 138 -5.67 -18.60 15.55
C GLU A 138 -4.59 -17.55 15.88
N TYR A 139 -3.32 -17.91 15.93
CA TYR A 139 -2.23 -17.05 16.34
C TYR A 139 -1.14 -16.94 15.28
N ASP A 140 -0.53 -15.76 15.16
CA ASP A 140 0.65 -15.53 14.32
C ASP A 140 1.89 -16.14 14.99
N LEU A 141 2.58 -17.04 14.30
CA LEU A 141 3.70 -17.80 14.86
C LEU A 141 4.94 -16.93 15.17
N LEU A 142 5.12 -15.82 14.47
CA LEU A 142 6.27 -14.92 14.70
C LEU A 142 6.06 -14.08 15.96
N THR A 143 4.85 -13.59 16.16
CA THR A 143 4.55 -12.55 17.16
C THR A 143 3.70 -13.04 18.34
N GLY A 144 3.00 -14.18 18.21
CA GLY A 144 2.13 -14.74 19.23
C GLY A 144 0.79 -14.01 19.43
N ILE A 145 0.52 -12.93 18.69
CA ILE A 145 -0.76 -12.22 18.71
C ILE A 145 -1.78 -12.88 17.79
N TYR A 146 -3.03 -12.40 17.76
CA TYR A 146 -4.05 -12.98 16.90
C TYR A 146 -3.64 -12.97 15.42
N SER A 147 -3.88 -14.10 14.74
CA SER A 147 -3.85 -14.15 13.28
C SER A 147 -4.98 -13.30 12.69
N ARG A 148 -4.89 -12.92 11.41
CA ARG A 148 -5.95 -12.19 10.70
C ARG A 148 -7.33 -12.80 10.98
N ARG A 149 -7.47 -14.11 10.86
CA ARG A 149 -8.75 -14.82 11.01
C ARG A 149 -9.33 -14.66 12.41
N LYS A 150 -8.52 -14.89 13.43
CA LYS A 150 -8.95 -14.75 14.81
C LYS A 150 -9.22 -13.29 15.18
N PHE A 151 -8.35 -12.38 14.77
CA PHE A 151 -8.52 -10.96 15.00
C PHE A 151 -9.87 -10.47 14.45
N PHE A 152 -10.21 -10.77 13.19
CA PHE A 152 -11.47 -10.37 12.58
C PHE A 152 -12.68 -10.94 13.32
N LYS A 153 -12.61 -12.20 13.72
CA LYS A 153 -13.65 -12.87 14.50
C LYS A 153 -13.85 -12.20 15.87
N GLU A 154 -12.77 -11.92 16.58
CA GLU A 154 -12.84 -11.30 17.91
C GLU A 154 -13.24 -9.81 17.82
N THR A 155 -12.80 -9.08 16.80
CA THR A 155 -13.28 -7.72 16.52
C THR A 155 -14.78 -7.70 16.30
N LYS A 156 -15.32 -8.59 15.45
CA LYS A 156 -16.78 -8.66 15.24
C LYS A 156 -17.54 -8.96 16.52
N ARG A 157 -17.02 -9.87 17.34
CA ARG A 157 -17.60 -10.18 18.65
C ARG A 157 -17.55 -8.99 19.60
N LEU A 158 -16.42 -8.27 19.62
CA LEU A 158 -16.21 -7.09 20.46
C LEU A 158 -17.27 -6.02 20.19
N ILE A 159 -17.38 -5.60 18.92
CA ILE A 159 -18.30 -4.51 18.52
C ILE A 159 -19.78 -4.90 18.61
N THR A 160 -20.09 -6.21 18.49
CA THR A 160 -21.48 -6.68 18.59
C THR A 160 -21.94 -6.83 20.04
N ARG A 161 -21.03 -7.16 20.97
CA ARG A 161 -21.37 -7.36 22.39
C ARG A 161 -21.50 -6.07 23.18
N ASN A 162 -20.68 -5.05 22.86
CA ASN A 162 -20.60 -3.80 23.60
C ASN A 162 -21.26 -2.69 22.77
N THR A 163 -22.60 -2.67 22.75
CA THR A 163 -23.37 -1.73 21.93
C THR A 163 -23.42 -0.32 22.47
N ASP A 164 -22.98 -0.08 23.68
CA ASP A 164 -22.90 1.18 24.40
C ASP A 164 -21.60 1.97 24.15
N LYS A 165 -20.64 1.37 23.45
CA LYS A 165 -19.31 1.97 23.21
C LYS A 165 -19.06 2.20 21.73
N ASP A 166 -18.40 3.28 21.38
CA ASP A 166 -17.91 3.56 20.04
C ASP A 166 -16.49 3.03 19.87
N TYR A 167 -16.15 2.58 18.66
CA TYR A 167 -14.89 1.91 18.38
C TYR A 167 -14.15 2.52 17.20
N LEU A 168 -12.82 2.57 17.33
CA LEU A 168 -11.89 2.83 16.24
C LEU A 168 -11.23 1.52 15.80
N PHE A 169 -11.24 1.26 14.51
CA PHE A 169 -10.41 0.26 13.89
C PHE A 169 -9.16 0.94 13.33
N ILE A 170 -7.99 0.58 13.83
CA ILE A 170 -6.72 1.22 13.46
C ILE A 170 -5.83 0.19 12.80
N ARG A 171 -5.42 0.48 11.57
CA ARG A 171 -4.43 -0.26 10.82
C ARG A 171 -3.10 0.48 10.89
N PHE A 172 -2.04 -0.23 11.21
CA PHE A 172 -0.66 0.24 11.32
C PHE A 172 0.23 -0.51 10.34
N ASP A 173 1.17 0.17 9.68
CA ASP A 173 2.35 -0.41 9.02
C ASP A 173 3.56 0.52 9.16
N ILE A 174 4.73 0.03 8.81
CA ILE A 174 5.97 0.82 8.76
C ILE A 174 6.24 1.20 7.31
N HIS A 175 6.32 2.51 7.04
CA HIS A 175 6.60 3.00 5.69
C HIS A 175 7.90 2.41 5.15
N LYS A 176 7.85 1.82 3.94
CA LYS A 176 9.00 1.19 3.27
C LYS A 176 9.67 0.06 4.07
N PHE A 177 8.93 -0.68 4.89
CA PHE A 177 9.48 -1.84 5.63
C PHE A 177 10.27 -2.83 4.76
N GLN A 178 9.92 -2.95 3.48
CA GLN A 178 10.65 -3.79 2.53
C GLN A 178 12.14 -3.41 2.42
N LEU A 179 12.48 -2.11 2.56
CA LEU A 179 13.87 -1.66 2.56
C LEU A 179 14.62 -2.15 3.79
N VAL A 180 13.95 -2.26 4.94
CA VAL A 180 14.57 -2.84 6.15
C VAL A 180 15.03 -4.27 5.88
N ASN A 181 14.15 -5.10 5.29
CA ASN A 181 14.53 -6.47 4.92
C ASN A 181 15.64 -6.52 3.86
N GLN A 182 15.63 -5.59 2.91
CA GLN A 182 16.63 -5.52 1.84
C GLN A 182 18.02 -5.11 2.36
N PHE A 183 18.09 -4.14 3.26
CA PHE A 183 19.37 -3.60 3.76
C PHE A 183 19.91 -4.34 4.98
N PHE A 184 19.03 -4.83 5.87
CA PHE A 184 19.41 -5.40 7.17
C PHE A 184 19.09 -6.90 7.31
N GLY A 185 18.44 -7.51 6.29
CA GLY A 185 18.09 -8.93 6.27
C GLY A 185 16.76 -9.25 6.95
N ALA A 186 16.21 -10.42 6.64
CA ALA A 186 14.89 -10.87 7.11
C ALA A 186 14.86 -11.08 8.64
N GLU A 187 15.96 -11.55 9.25
CA GLU A 187 16.03 -11.75 10.71
C GLU A 187 15.86 -10.43 11.48
N LYS A 188 16.54 -9.36 11.03
CA LYS A 188 16.40 -8.03 11.64
C LYS A 188 15.00 -7.48 11.44
N GLY A 189 14.38 -7.73 10.27
CA GLY A 189 12.98 -7.39 10.00
C GLY A 189 12.01 -8.13 10.93
N ASP A 190 12.21 -9.42 11.17
CA ASP A 190 11.40 -10.21 12.11
C ASP A 190 11.54 -9.71 13.55
N MET A 191 12.77 -9.33 13.95
CA MET A 191 13.02 -8.69 15.26
C MET A 191 12.27 -7.36 15.37
N LEU A 192 12.32 -6.51 14.32
CA LEU A 192 11.61 -5.24 14.28
C LEU A 192 10.10 -5.45 14.37
N ILE A 193 9.52 -6.44 13.68
CA ILE A 193 8.09 -6.75 13.79
C ILE A 193 7.72 -7.13 15.22
N LYS A 194 8.51 -8.00 15.88
CA LYS A 194 8.28 -8.37 17.29
C LYS A 194 8.32 -7.16 18.21
N TYR A 195 9.29 -6.27 17.98
CA TYR A 195 9.43 -5.04 18.75
C TYR A 195 8.24 -4.10 18.50
N ALA A 196 7.87 -3.88 17.25
CA ALA A 196 6.72 -3.04 16.87
C ALA A 196 5.41 -3.55 17.49
N VAL A 197 5.20 -4.87 17.57
CA VAL A 197 4.05 -5.48 18.25
C VAL A 197 4.02 -5.08 19.73
N GLN A 198 5.15 -5.09 20.42
CA GLN A 198 5.21 -4.73 21.85
C GLN A 198 4.96 -3.24 22.06
N VAL A 199 5.61 -2.38 21.26
CA VAL A 199 5.48 -0.92 21.30
C VAL A 199 4.02 -0.52 21.03
N PHE A 200 3.43 -1.04 19.97
CA PHE A 200 2.06 -0.74 19.58
C PHE A 200 1.05 -1.22 20.65
N LYS A 201 1.28 -2.41 21.20
CA LYS A 201 0.43 -2.95 22.25
C LYS A 201 0.47 -2.09 23.51
N LYS A 202 1.65 -1.78 24.01
CA LYS A 202 1.88 -0.98 25.23
C LYS A 202 1.24 0.41 25.13
N ASN A 203 1.47 1.10 24.02
CA ASN A 203 1.10 2.53 23.90
C ASN A 203 -0.34 2.75 23.45
N LEU A 204 -0.96 1.78 22.76
CA LEU A 204 -2.29 1.96 22.19
C LEU A 204 -3.30 0.93 22.71
N VAL A 205 -2.97 -0.37 22.67
CA VAL A 205 -3.93 -1.44 22.92
C VAL A 205 -4.21 -1.60 24.41
N ASP A 206 -3.17 -1.70 25.23
CA ASP A 206 -3.30 -1.92 26.68
C ASP A 206 -3.87 -0.68 27.43
N THR A 207 -4.10 0.44 26.73
CA THR A 207 -4.74 1.64 27.27
C THR A 207 -6.27 1.60 27.14
N SER A 208 -6.82 0.60 26.48
CA SER A 208 -8.26 0.41 26.32
C SER A 208 -8.73 -0.80 27.14
N ASP A 209 -9.85 -0.66 27.86
CA ASP A 209 -10.44 -1.73 28.66
C ASP A 209 -11.00 -2.87 27.78
N THR A 210 -11.41 -2.53 26.57
CA THR A 210 -11.98 -3.48 25.62
C THR A 210 -11.32 -3.32 24.25
N TYR A 211 -10.64 -4.38 23.81
CA TYR A 211 -9.90 -4.36 22.55
C TYR A 211 -9.83 -5.72 21.86
N SER A 212 -9.48 -5.68 20.59
CA SER A 212 -8.89 -6.80 19.84
C SER A 212 -7.63 -6.34 19.12
N TYR A 213 -6.66 -7.25 18.94
CA TYR A 213 -5.35 -6.92 18.39
C TYR A 213 -4.75 -8.09 17.64
N GLY A 214 -4.24 -7.86 16.43
CA GLY A 214 -3.72 -8.94 15.60
C GLY A 214 -2.79 -8.47 14.48
N ARG A 215 -2.06 -9.44 13.92
CA ARG A 215 -1.21 -9.25 12.75
C ARG A 215 -1.94 -9.75 11.51
N ILE A 216 -1.95 -8.93 10.47
CA ILE A 216 -2.64 -9.27 9.22
C ILE A 216 -1.69 -9.96 8.24
N ASN A 217 -0.57 -9.34 7.96
CA ASN A 217 0.53 -9.87 7.13
C ASN A 217 1.77 -8.98 7.29
N ALA A 218 2.94 -9.46 6.92
CA ALA A 218 4.20 -8.72 6.94
C ALA A 218 4.35 -7.83 8.19
N ASP A 219 4.46 -6.52 8.05
CA ASP A 219 4.52 -5.51 9.09
C ASP A 219 3.15 -4.90 9.46
N VAL A 220 2.06 -5.39 8.85
CA VAL A 220 0.71 -4.84 9.07
C VAL A 220 0.10 -5.39 10.36
N LEU A 221 -0.10 -4.49 11.31
CA LEU A 221 -0.81 -4.74 12.56
C LEU A 221 -2.16 -4.02 12.55
N CYS A 222 -3.15 -4.59 13.22
CA CYS A 222 -4.44 -3.93 13.41
C CYS A 222 -4.91 -4.07 14.85
N CYS A 223 -5.60 -3.05 15.33
CA CYS A 223 -6.37 -3.14 16.57
C CYS A 223 -7.76 -2.53 16.39
N CYS A 224 -8.67 -2.96 17.25
CA CYS A 224 -9.95 -2.31 17.48
C CYS A 224 -9.99 -1.94 18.96
N ILE A 225 -10.16 -0.66 19.25
CA ILE A 225 -10.16 -0.08 20.60
C ILE A 225 -11.37 0.83 20.78
N GLU A 226 -11.73 1.15 22.01
CA GLU A 226 -12.72 2.20 22.27
C GLU A 226 -12.26 3.52 21.66
N GLU A 227 -13.23 4.32 21.19
CA GLU A 227 -12.94 5.64 20.63
C GLU A 227 -12.37 6.56 21.72
N ILE A 228 -11.26 7.20 21.41
CA ILE A 228 -10.60 8.20 22.25
C ILE A 228 -10.48 9.51 21.48
N PRO A 229 -10.34 10.66 22.18
CA PRO A 229 -10.15 11.95 21.53
C PRO A 229 -8.95 11.94 20.57
N GLU A 230 -9.09 12.58 19.41
CA GLU A 230 -8.04 12.64 18.39
C GLU A 230 -6.72 13.19 18.93
N THR A 231 -6.78 14.20 19.80
CA THR A 231 -5.58 14.77 20.43
C THR A 231 -4.81 13.75 21.27
N GLU A 232 -5.50 12.85 21.94
CA GLU A 232 -4.89 11.75 22.69
C GLU A 232 -4.33 10.69 21.75
N LEU A 233 -5.07 10.34 20.70
CA LEU A 233 -4.63 9.37 19.70
C LEU A 233 -3.36 9.82 18.99
N VAL A 234 -3.28 11.10 18.59
CA VAL A 234 -2.08 11.68 17.95
C VAL A 234 -0.88 11.63 18.90
N LYS A 235 -1.09 11.92 20.20
CA LYS A 235 -0.01 11.81 21.19
C LYS A 235 0.51 10.37 21.29
N LYS A 236 -0.38 9.38 21.31
CA LYS A 236 0.01 7.95 21.31
C LYS A 236 0.77 7.55 20.04
N PHE A 237 0.38 8.06 18.88
CA PHE A 237 1.12 7.83 17.63
C PHE A 237 2.53 8.42 17.66
N GLN A 238 2.71 9.56 18.30
CA GLN A 238 4.04 10.14 18.48
C GLN A 238 4.88 9.31 19.44
N GLU A 239 4.33 8.87 20.57
CA GLU A 239 4.99 7.98 21.53
C GLU A 239 5.43 6.67 20.86
N ILE A 240 4.57 6.07 20.02
CA ILE A 240 4.91 4.87 19.24
C ILE A 240 6.05 5.15 18.27
N ARG A 241 6.04 6.29 17.56
CA ARG A 241 7.10 6.66 16.63
C ARG A 241 8.44 6.82 17.34
N ASP A 242 8.45 7.55 18.45
CA ASP A 242 9.66 7.82 19.23
C ASP A 242 10.25 6.51 19.75
N GLU A 243 9.42 5.63 20.36
CA GLU A 243 9.85 4.34 20.88
C GLU A 243 10.30 3.38 19.76
N LEU A 244 9.63 3.37 18.59
CA LEU A 244 10.06 2.56 17.44
C LEU A 244 11.46 2.93 16.96
N ASN A 245 11.81 4.22 16.99
CA ASN A 245 13.12 4.71 16.58
C ASN A 245 14.22 4.47 17.64
N GLU A 246 13.88 3.91 18.82
CA GLU A 246 14.85 3.36 19.76
C GLU A 246 15.37 1.95 19.34
N PHE A 247 14.71 1.32 18.36
CA PHE A 247 15.17 0.04 17.83
C PHE A 247 16.54 0.20 17.16
N ASP A 248 17.47 -0.70 17.49
CA ASP A 248 18.86 -0.67 17.01
C ASP A 248 18.97 -0.94 15.50
N ILE A 249 18.70 0.12 14.70
CA ILE A 249 18.78 0.11 13.24
C ILE A 249 19.08 1.54 12.74
N ASP A 250 20.00 1.67 11.79
CA ASP A 250 20.30 2.96 11.15
C ASP A 250 19.30 3.23 10.01
N PHE A 251 18.05 3.44 10.39
CA PHE A 251 16.94 3.72 9.48
C PHE A 251 15.81 4.43 10.22
N ASP A 252 15.33 5.57 9.71
CA ASP A 252 14.19 6.29 10.31
C ASP A 252 12.89 5.52 10.08
N LEU A 253 12.32 4.98 11.15
CA LEU A 253 11.10 4.20 11.14
C LEU A 253 9.90 5.12 11.21
N LEU A 254 9.16 5.21 10.11
CA LEU A 254 7.95 6.02 10.02
C LEU A 254 6.71 5.12 10.08
N PRO A 255 6.02 5.06 11.24
CA PRO A 255 4.74 4.37 11.34
C PRO A 255 3.65 5.14 10.57
N VAL A 256 2.77 4.40 9.89
CA VAL A 256 1.63 4.94 9.14
C VAL A 256 0.35 4.31 9.65
N TYR A 257 -0.68 5.13 9.88
CA TYR A 257 -1.94 4.70 10.43
C TYR A 257 -3.10 5.00 9.50
N GLY A 258 -3.97 4.02 9.31
CA GLY A 258 -5.29 4.22 8.70
C GLY A 258 -6.36 3.93 9.72
N ILE A 259 -7.31 4.84 9.90
CA ILE A 259 -8.29 4.80 10.96
C ILE A 259 -9.69 4.73 10.34
N TYR A 260 -10.49 3.78 10.81
CA TYR A 260 -11.89 3.68 10.50
C TYR A 260 -12.72 3.82 11.78
N ARG A 261 -13.61 4.82 11.82
CA ARG A 261 -14.60 4.95 12.90
C ARG A 261 -15.76 4.01 12.63
N ILE A 262 -16.00 3.04 13.50
CA ILE A 262 -17.03 2.04 13.32
C ILE A 262 -18.39 2.67 13.62
N THR A 263 -19.13 3.03 12.59
CA THR A 263 -20.48 3.59 12.68
C THR A 263 -21.56 2.54 12.42
N ASP A 264 -21.29 1.59 11.54
CA ASP A 264 -22.16 0.45 11.24
C ASP A 264 -21.54 -0.85 11.77
N ARG A 265 -22.20 -1.45 12.76
CA ARG A 265 -21.74 -2.69 13.41
C ARG A 265 -22.07 -3.94 12.63
N ASP A 266 -22.97 -3.83 11.65
CA ASP A 266 -23.34 -4.94 10.77
C ASP A 266 -22.37 -5.08 9.61
N GLU A 267 -21.58 -4.06 9.32
CA GLU A 267 -20.53 -4.10 8.31
C GLU A 267 -19.53 -5.22 8.55
N SER A 268 -19.03 -5.82 7.48
CA SER A 268 -18.02 -6.87 7.58
C SER A 268 -16.67 -6.30 8.01
N ILE A 269 -15.93 -7.03 8.84
CA ILE A 269 -14.59 -6.58 9.28
C ILE A 269 -13.61 -6.49 8.11
N ASP A 270 -13.81 -7.26 7.04
CA ASP A 270 -13.02 -7.13 5.80
C ASP A 270 -13.23 -5.75 5.16
N MET A 271 -14.48 -5.25 5.09
CA MET A 271 -14.77 -3.90 4.56
C MET A 271 -14.18 -2.80 5.45
N ILE A 272 -14.30 -2.94 6.77
CA ILE A 272 -13.70 -2.02 7.75
C ILE A 272 -12.17 -1.98 7.57
N TYR A 273 -11.54 -3.15 7.43
CA TYR A 273 -10.10 -3.25 7.17
C TYR A 273 -9.71 -2.60 5.85
N ASP A 274 -10.45 -2.86 4.77
CA ASP A 274 -10.16 -2.28 3.45
C ASP A 274 -10.29 -0.76 3.47
N SER A 275 -11.28 -0.22 4.21
CA SER A 275 -11.47 1.21 4.41
C SER A 275 -10.31 1.84 5.20
N ALA A 276 -9.89 1.22 6.31
CA ALA A 276 -8.72 1.66 7.06
C ALA A 276 -7.42 1.55 6.23
N ASN A 277 -7.29 0.50 5.41
CA ASN A 277 -6.16 0.35 4.50
C ASN A 277 -6.12 1.42 3.41
N LEU A 278 -7.28 1.87 2.92
CA LEU A 278 -7.36 2.97 1.97
C LEU A 278 -6.91 4.29 2.60
N ALA A 279 -7.34 4.58 3.82
CA ALA A 279 -6.89 5.74 4.58
C ALA A 279 -5.36 5.72 4.81
N ALA A 280 -4.80 4.58 5.24
CA ALA A 280 -3.36 4.43 5.42
C ALA A 280 -2.56 4.67 4.12
N LYS A 281 -3.07 4.25 2.97
CA LYS A 281 -2.41 4.49 1.67
C LYS A 281 -2.30 5.98 1.33
N LYS A 282 -3.26 6.80 1.75
CA LYS A 282 -3.27 8.24 1.50
C LYS A 282 -2.15 8.96 2.27
N CYS A 283 -1.78 8.45 3.45
CA CYS A 283 -0.67 9.00 4.25
C CYS A 283 0.72 8.58 3.74
N LYS A 284 0.82 7.52 2.92
CA LYS A 284 2.13 7.02 2.44
C LYS A 284 2.85 8.08 1.62
N GLY A 285 4.04 8.46 2.10
CA GLY A 285 4.86 9.51 1.50
C GLY A 285 4.68 10.90 2.11
N ASN A 286 3.75 11.07 3.04
CA ASN A 286 3.61 12.30 3.81
C ASN A 286 4.38 12.18 5.14
N TYR A 287 5.45 12.96 5.30
CA TYR A 287 6.28 12.97 6.51
C TYR A 287 5.71 13.87 7.63
N ILE A 288 4.69 14.68 7.32
CA ILE A 288 4.09 15.64 8.26
C ILE A 288 2.93 14.98 9.00
N THR A 289 2.04 14.31 8.26
CA THR A 289 0.90 13.58 8.82
C THR A 289 1.01 12.10 8.49
N ASN A 290 1.17 11.28 9.51
CA ASN A 290 1.35 9.83 9.37
C ASN A 290 0.07 9.03 9.67
N TYR A 291 -1.08 9.70 9.80
CA TYR A 291 -2.38 9.07 10.01
C TYR A 291 -3.46 9.74 9.14
N GLU A 292 -4.49 8.99 8.83
CA GLU A 292 -5.67 9.49 8.13
C GLU A 292 -6.91 8.71 8.59
N TYR A 293 -8.03 9.43 8.77
CA TYR A 293 -9.34 8.81 8.94
C TYR A 293 -9.92 8.46 7.58
N TYR A 294 -10.55 7.29 7.50
CA TYR A 294 -11.32 6.94 6.31
C TYR A 294 -12.50 7.88 6.12
N ASP A 295 -12.66 8.35 4.91
CA ASP A 295 -13.81 9.09 4.43
C ASP A 295 -14.35 8.44 3.15
N GLU A 296 -15.68 8.41 2.98
CA GLU A 296 -16.32 7.79 1.82
C GLU A 296 -15.90 8.41 0.48
N SER A 297 -15.45 9.66 0.49
CA SER A 297 -14.89 10.31 -0.70
C SER A 297 -13.64 9.60 -1.23
N MET A 298 -12.83 8.99 -0.36
CA MET A 298 -11.63 8.22 -0.75
C MET A 298 -12.00 7.01 -1.61
N ARG A 299 -13.04 6.29 -1.24
CA ARG A 299 -13.55 5.15 -2.01
C ARG A 299 -14.09 5.60 -3.37
N LYS A 300 -14.86 6.69 -3.38
CA LYS A 300 -15.38 7.28 -4.61
C LYS A 300 -14.23 7.70 -5.53
N GLN A 301 -13.21 8.36 -4.98
CA GLN A 301 -12.02 8.74 -5.74
C GLN A 301 -11.30 7.53 -6.34
N LEU A 302 -11.08 6.47 -5.54
CA LEU A 302 -10.44 5.24 -6.03
C LEU A 302 -11.22 4.60 -7.18
N ILE A 303 -12.55 4.53 -7.06
CA ILE A 303 -13.41 4.00 -8.12
C ILE A 303 -13.29 4.87 -9.37
N GLN A 304 -13.32 6.20 -9.23
CA GLN A 304 -13.16 7.14 -10.36
C GLN A 304 -11.79 7.00 -11.02
N GLU A 305 -10.71 6.90 -10.24
CA GLU A 305 -9.36 6.67 -10.78
C GLU A 305 -9.28 5.36 -11.58
N GLN A 306 -9.86 4.28 -11.04
CA GLN A 306 -9.87 2.98 -11.74
C GLN A 306 -10.67 3.04 -13.05
N MET A 307 -11.79 3.77 -13.06
CA MET A 307 -12.60 3.97 -14.26
C MET A 307 -11.80 4.73 -15.32
N ILE A 308 -11.08 5.78 -14.92
CA ILE A 308 -10.20 6.54 -15.80
C ILE A 308 -9.14 5.64 -16.43
N VAL A 309 -8.48 4.80 -15.63
CA VAL A 309 -7.47 3.85 -16.11
C VAL A 309 -8.04 2.85 -17.12
N ASN A 310 -9.25 2.36 -16.87
CA ASN A 310 -9.89 1.37 -17.75
C ASN A 310 -10.29 1.96 -19.10
N GLU A 311 -10.65 3.24 -19.14
CA GLU A 311 -11.25 3.87 -20.33
C GLU A 311 -10.26 4.76 -21.12
N MET A 312 -9.13 5.18 -20.51
CA MET A 312 -8.20 6.16 -21.10
C MET A 312 -7.67 5.79 -22.49
N ALA A 313 -7.37 4.51 -22.74
CA ALA A 313 -6.82 4.06 -24.02
C ALA A 313 -7.86 4.15 -25.15
N GLN A 314 -9.07 3.66 -24.89
CA GLN A 314 -10.18 3.75 -25.83
C GLN A 314 -10.58 5.21 -26.07
N ALA A 315 -10.59 6.03 -25.03
CA ALA A 315 -10.90 7.45 -25.14
C ALA A 315 -9.94 8.21 -26.05
N LEU A 316 -8.67 7.79 -26.09
CA LEU A 316 -7.69 8.36 -27.00
C LEU A 316 -7.94 7.94 -28.46
N GLU A 317 -8.23 6.65 -28.69
CA GLU A 317 -8.55 6.12 -30.01
C GLU A 317 -9.84 6.70 -30.59
N GLU A 318 -10.80 7.00 -29.75
CA GLU A 318 -12.08 7.60 -30.14
C GLU A 318 -12.08 9.13 -30.15
N GLU A 319 -10.93 9.77 -30.02
CA GLU A 319 -10.74 11.23 -30.04
C GLU A 319 -11.62 11.96 -29.02
N GLN A 320 -11.87 11.37 -27.85
CA GLN A 320 -12.71 11.96 -26.79
C GLN A 320 -12.04 13.13 -26.06
N PHE A 321 -10.71 13.31 -26.22
CA PHE A 321 -9.99 14.43 -25.64
C PHE A 321 -10.00 15.60 -26.62
N VAL A 322 -10.66 16.68 -26.26
CA VAL A 322 -10.88 17.86 -27.11
C VAL A 322 -10.13 19.07 -26.56
N LEU A 323 -9.80 19.99 -27.45
CA LEU A 323 -9.14 21.25 -27.08
C LEU A 323 -10.16 22.30 -26.68
N TYR A 324 -9.86 22.98 -25.60
CA TYR A 324 -10.49 24.22 -25.16
C TYR A 324 -9.43 25.30 -25.10
N VAL A 325 -9.79 26.54 -25.29
CA VAL A 325 -8.88 27.70 -25.17
C VAL A 325 -9.41 28.64 -24.11
N GLN A 326 -8.55 29.03 -23.16
CA GLN A 326 -8.87 30.07 -22.21
C GLN A 326 -8.17 31.36 -22.62
N PRO A 327 -8.93 32.44 -22.90
CA PRO A 327 -8.35 33.73 -23.36
C PRO A 327 -7.49 34.39 -22.29
N LYS A 328 -6.38 35.00 -22.72
CA LYS A 328 -5.49 35.88 -21.95
C LYS A 328 -5.72 37.32 -22.37
N TYR A 329 -5.81 38.23 -21.42
CA TYR A 329 -6.11 39.64 -21.68
C TYR A 329 -5.01 40.57 -21.15
N GLU A 330 -4.79 41.65 -21.87
CA GLU A 330 -4.05 42.82 -21.35
C GLU A 330 -4.96 43.57 -20.38
N ILE A 331 -4.47 43.88 -19.18
CA ILE A 331 -5.32 44.36 -18.07
C ILE A 331 -5.77 45.84 -18.23
N ARG A 332 -5.05 46.68 -18.99
CA ARG A 332 -5.35 48.11 -19.09
C ARG A 332 -6.47 48.39 -20.07
N HIS A 333 -6.38 47.78 -21.26
CA HIS A 333 -7.32 48.01 -22.37
C HIS A 333 -8.33 46.86 -22.49
N GLU A 334 -8.13 45.79 -21.72
CA GLU A 334 -8.93 44.56 -21.74
C GLU A 334 -8.96 43.89 -23.13
N GLU A 335 -7.83 44.01 -23.87
CA GLU A 335 -7.67 43.42 -25.18
C GLU A 335 -7.17 41.98 -25.10
N LEU A 336 -7.65 41.13 -26.02
CA LEU A 336 -7.18 39.78 -26.19
C LEU A 336 -5.71 39.78 -26.64
N VAL A 337 -4.85 39.03 -25.95
CA VAL A 337 -3.41 38.94 -26.26
C VAL A 337 -2.90 37.51 -26.46
N GLY A 338 -3.74 36.51 -26.20
CA GLY A 338 -3.35 35.12 -26.32
C GLY A 338 -4.39 34.17 -25.73
N GLY A 339 -4.03 32.93 -25.66
CA GLY A 339 -4.85 31.92 -25.02
C GLY A 339 -4.02 30.80 -24.40
N GLU A 340 -4.62 30.01 -23.52
CA GLU A 340 -4.06 28.77 -23.03
C GLU A 340 -4.89 27.61 -23.57
N VAL A 341 -4.24 26.63 -24.19
CA VAL A 341 -4.86 25.41 -24.68
C VAL A 341 -4.95 24.41 -23.54
N LEU A 342 -6.17 24.03 -23.25
CA LEU A 342 -6.52 23.15 -22.16
C LEU A 342 -7.24 21.91 -22.70
N VAL A 343 -6.74 20.73 -22.38
CA VAL A 343 -7.40 19.48 -22.74
C VAL A 343 -8.66 19.28 -21.89
N ARG A 344 -9.72 18.75 -22.52
CA ARG A 344 -10.96 18.33 -21.88
C ARG A 344 -11.32 16.91 -22.34
N TRP A 345 -11.79 16.09 -21.45
CA TRP A 345 -12.27 14.76 -21.81
C TRP A 345 -13.79 14.77 -21.97
N LYS A 346 -14.26 14.72 -23.22
CA LYS A 346 -15.68 14.67 -23.58
C LYS A 346 -16.12 13.23 -23.63
N HIS A 347 -16.48 12.67 -22.48
CA HIS A 347 -16.89 11.27 -22.36
C HIS A 347 -18.32 11.08 -22.88
N PRO A 348 -18.60 10.05 -23.71
CA PRO A 348 -19.91 9.89 -24.39
C PRO A 348 -21.08 9.70 -23.42
N VAL A 349 -20.85 9.11 -22.25
CA VAL A 349 -21.89 8.82 -21.26
C VAL A 349 -21.90 9.80 -20.10
N ARG A 350 -20.70 10.25 -19.64
CA ARG A 350 -20.55 11.08 -18.41
C ARG A 350 -20.43 12.57 -18.70
N GLY A 351 -20.40 12.95 -19.96
CA GLY A 351 -20.19 14.34 -20.35
C GLY A 351 -18.74 14.79 -20.13
N MET A 352 -18.55 16.01 -19.68
CA MET A 352 -17.22 16.62 -19.54
C MET A 352 -16.53 16.19 -18.25
N ILE A 353 -15.44 15.44 -18.36
CA ILE A 353 -14.58 15.05 -17.22
C ILE A 353 -13.50 16.11 -17.03
N SER A 354 -13.36 16.60 -15.78
CA SER A 354 -12.38 17.64 -15.43
C SER A 354 -10.92 17.15 -15.56
N PRO A 355 -9.99 17.97 -16.08
CA PRO A 355 -8.56 17.66 -16.09
C PRO A 355 -8.00 17.29 -14.74
N GLY A 356 -8.44 17.94 -13.67
CA GLY A 356 -8.02 17.61 -12.30
C GLY A 356 -8.34 16.17 -11.85
N MET A 357 -9.26 15.49 -12.55
CA MET A 357 -9.57 14.08 -12.27
C MET A 357 -8.66 13.11 -13.04
N PHE A 358 -8.32 13.38 -14.31
CA PHE A 358 -7.59 12.42 -15.13
C PHE A 358 -6.10 12.73 -15.30
N ILE A 359 -5.68 13.99 -15.31
CA ILE A 359 -4.26 14.36 -15.46
C ILE A 359 -3.39 13.73 -14.38
N PRO A 360 -3.72 13.81 -13.06
CA PRO A 360 -2.91 13.14 -12.02
C PRO A 360 -2.83 11.62 -12.18
N VAL A 361 -3.88 10.98 -12.70
CA VAL A 361 -3.88 9.54 -12.99
C VAL A 361 -2.93 9.24 -14.14
N PHE A 362 -2.99 10.03 -15.22
CA PHE A 362 -2.14 9.87 -16.40
C PHE A 362 -0.66 10.13 -16.10
N GLU A 363 -0.34 11.07 -15.23
CA GLU A 363 1.03 11.30 -14.77
C GLU A 363 1.58 10.12 -13.99
N ARG A 364 0.79 9.58 -13.03
CA ARG A 364 1.21 8.44 -12.22
C ARG A 364 1.45 7.15 -13.02
N ASN A 365 0.69 6.91 -14.08
CA ASN A 365 0.80 5.70 -14.90
C ASN A 365 1.60 5.90 -16.21
N GLY A 366 2.10 7.12 -16.47
CA GLY A 366 2.87 7.44 -17.67
C GLY A 366 2.03 7.67 -18.93
N PHE A 367 0.71 7.54 -18.86
CA PHE A 367 -0.18 7.75 -20.01
C PHE A 367 -0.19 9.21 -20.49
N ILE A 368 0.24 10.16 -19.63
CA ILE A 368 0.31 11.59 -19.95
C ILE A 368 1.11 11.87 -21.22
N SER A 369 2.16 11.07 -21.51
CA SER A 369 2.95 11.19 -22.75
C SER A 369 2.14 10.88 -24.01
N LYS A 370 1.01 10.18 -23.89
CA LYS A 370 0.09 9.96 -25.01
C LYS A 370 -0.76 11.17 -25.31
N LEU A 371 -0.89 12.11 -24.35
CA LEU A 371 -1.55 13.39 -24.59
C LEU A 371 -0.65 14.42 -25.33
N ASP A 372 0.58 14.08 -25.68
CA ASP A 372 1.45 14.91 -26.51
C ASP A 372 0.80 15.20 -27.89
N TYR A 373 -0.22 14.43 -28.30
CA TYR A 373 -1.06 14.76 -29.44
C TYR A 373 -1.76 16.11 -29.33
N VAL A 374 -1.94 16.67 -28.10
CA VAL A 374 -2.47 18.01 -27.87
C VAL A 374 -1.62 19.06 -28.60
N TRP A 375 -0.31 18.88 -28.64
CA TRP A 375 0.59 19.77 -29.39
C TRP A 375 0.33 19.70 -30.89
N GLU A 376 0.12 18.47 -31.41
CA GLU A 376 -0.21 18.27 -32.82
C GLU A 376 -1.55 18.91 -33.18
N HIS A 377 -2.58 18.71 -32.38
CA HIS A 377 -3.88 19.33 -32.61
C HIS A 377 -3.83 20.85 -32.46
N THR A 378 -3.00 21.37 -31.56
CA THR A 378 -2.75 22.81 -31.45
C THR A 378 -2.07 23.35 -32.72
N CYS A 379 -1.08 22.64 -33.28
CA CYS A 379 -0.49 23.02 -34.55
C CYS A 379 -1.50 22.98 -35.70
N MET A 380 -2.39 21.97 -35.75
CA MET A 380 -3.46 21.89 -36.73
C MET A 380 -4.42 23.08 -36.61
N MET A 381 -4.83 23.42 -35.42
CA MET A 381 -5.68 24.58 -35.12
C MET A 381 -5.05 25.90 -35.62
N ILE A 382 -3.80 26.18 -35.25
CA ILE A 382 -3.09 27.39 -35.70
C ILE A 382 -2.93 27.39 -37.22
N ARG A 383 -2.58 26.26 -37.83
CA ARG A 383 -2.50 26.13 -39.28
C ARG A 383 -3.81 26.51 -39.96
N ASP A 384 -4.93 26.07 -39.45
CA ASP A 384 -6.24 26.30 -40.05
C ASP A 384 -6.64 27.77 -39.92
N TRP A 385 -6.37 28.42 -38.78
CA TRP A 385 -6.50 29.87 -38.62
C TRP A 385 -5.66 30.65 -39.64
N LEU A 386 -4.40 30.27 -39.85
CA LEU A 386 -3.52 30.92 -40.82
C LEU A 386 -4.01 30.72 -42.26
N LYS A 387 -4.58 29.54 -42.61
CA LYS A 387 -5.17 29.29 -43.93
C LYS A 387 -6.42 30.13 -44.20
N GLU A 388 -7.20 30.41 -43.17
CA GLU A 388 -8.39 31.26 -43.24
C GLU A 388 -8.02 32.74 -43.30
N GLY A 389 -6.71 33.06 -43.25
CA GLY A 389 -6.20 34.44 -43.31
C GLY A 389 -6.33 35.18 -41.98
N LEU A 390 -6.60 34.49 -40.90
CA LEU A 390 -6.59 35.05 -39.56
C LEU A 390 -5.15 35.31 -39.11
N LYS A 391 -4.95 36.33 -38.27
CA LYS A 391 -3.69 36.56 -37.57
C LYS A 391 -3.85 36.14 -36.12
N PRO A 392 -3.58 34.85 -35.79
CA PRO A 392 -3.85 34.35 -34.46
C PRO A 392 -2.98 35.02 -33.41
N TYR A 393 -3.50 35.16 -32.20
CA TYR A 393 -2.69 35.45 -31.03
C TYR A 393 -1.92 34.20 -30.59
N PRO A 394 -0.78 34.34 -29.89
CA PRO A 394 -0.02 33.22 -29.38
C PRO A 394 -0.86 32.38 -28.43
N VAL A 395 -0.78 31.07 -28.55
CA VAL A 395 -1.40 30.14 -27.59
C VAL A 395 -0.34 29.32 -26.87
N SER A 396 -0.54 29.13 -25.59
CA SER A 396 0.33 28.31 -24.77
C SER A 396 -0.23 26.88 -24.57
N VAL A 397 0.67 25.91 -24.47
CA VAL A 397 0.36 24.50 -24.20
C VAL A 397 1.23 23.97 -23.09
N ASN A 398 0.66 23.15 -22.24
CA ASN A 398 1.36 22.54 -21.12
C ASN A 398 2.32 21.44 -21.59
N ILE A 399 3.51 21.38 -20.97
CA ILE A 399 4.44 20.27 -21.08
C ILE A 399 4.43 19.50 -19.75
N SER A 400 4.13 18.19 -19.81
CA SER A 400 4.17 17.38 -18.62
C SER A 400 5.60 17.16 -18.11
N ARG A 401 5.73 16.97 -16.78
CA ARG A 401 7.02 16.60 -16.19
C ARG A 401 7.60 15.32 -16.82
N VAL A 402 6.74 14.35 -17.15
CA VAL A 402 7.16 13.08 -17.75
C VAL A 402 7.74 13.31 -19.16
N SER A 403 7.10 14.20 -19.96
CA SER A 403 7.59 14.55 -21.31
C SER A 403 8.95 15.27 -21.25
N LEU A 404 9.20 16.11 -20.24
CA LEU A 404 10.48 16.81 -20.04
C LEU A 404 11.68 15.86 -19.78
N TYR A 405 11.44 14.63 -19.32
CA TYR A 405 12.49 13.62 -19.18
C TYR A 405 12.91 12.97 -20.50
N ASN A 406 12.18 13.21 -21.60
CA ASN A 406 12.55 12.73 -22.91
C ASN A 406 13.61 13.66 -23.53
N PRO A 407 14.87 13.22 -23.73
CA PRO A 407 15.93 14.06 -24.31
C PRO A 407 15.65 14.53 -25.74
N LYS A 408 14.74 13.86 -26.45
CA LYS A 408 14.36 14.18 -27.83
C LYS A 408 13.14 15.09 -27.92
N LEU A 409 12.62 15.54 -26.77
CA LEU A 409 11.43 16.41 -26.75
C LEU A 409 11.58 17.68 -27.60
N PRO A 410 12.67 18.48 -27.50
CA PRO A 410 12.83 19.68 -28.34
C PRO A 410 12.81 19.35 -29.84
N GLU A 411 13.50 18.27 -30.26
CA GLU A 411 13.53 17.85 -31.65
C GLU A 411 12.13 17.49 -32.15
N GLN A 412 11.37 16.71 -31.35
CA GLN A 412 9.99 16.30 -31.68
C GLN A 412 9.05 17.48 -31.85
N ILE A 413 9.12 18.47 -30.94
CA ILE A 413 8.32 19.70 -31.02
C ILE A 413 8.69 20.49 -32.27
N ILE A 414 9.99 20.66 -32.56
CA ILE A 414 10.48 21.40 -33.73
C ILE A 414 10.04 20.71 -35.02
N GLU A 415 10.13 19.38 -35.11
CA GLU A 415 9.65 18.62 -36.24
C GLU A 415 8.14 18.78 -36.45
N LEU A 416 7.38 18.82 -35.36
CA LEU A 416 5.94 18.99 -35.40
C LEU A 416 5.53 20.35 -35.98
N VAL A 417 6.11 21.46 -35.51
CA VAL A 417 5.78 22.77 -36.03
C VAL A 417 6.25 22.95 -37.47
N LYS A 418 7.36 22.31 -37.87
CA LYS A 418 7.81 22.28 -39.28
C LYS A 418 6.82 21.50 -40.16
N LYS A 419 6.32 20.32 -39.69
CA LYS A 419 5.34 19.51 -40.39
C LYS A 419 4.09 20.31 -40.76
N TYR A 420 3.62 21.18 -39.86
CA TYR A 420 2.43 22.00 -40.07
C TYR A 420 2.72 23.40 -40.57
N ASN A 421 3.99 23.76 -40.76
CA ASN A 421 4.46 25.07 -41.20
C ASN A 421 3.97 26.21 -40.29
N ILE A 422 4.11 26.03 -38.97
CA ILE A 422 3.69 27.01 -37.95
C ILE A 422 4.89 27.88 -37.56
N PRO A 423 4.79 29.20 -37.60
CA PRO A 423 5.78 30.09 -37.01
C PRO A 423 5.85 29.91 -35.49
N ALA A 424 7.07 29.86 -34.93
CA ALA A 424 7.27 29.60 -33.49
C ALA A 424 6.60 30.66 -32.60
N GLU A 425 6.38 31.87 -33.11
CA GLU A 425 5.75 32.97 -32.37
C GLU A 425 4.29 32.72 -31.97
N TYR A 426 3.59 31.77 -32.62
CA TYR A 426 2.19 31.46 -32.35
C TYR A 426 1.99 30.36 -31.31
N ILE A 427 3.06 29.66 -30.91
CA ILE A 427 2.98 28.60 -29.89
C ILE A 427 3.96 28.86 -28.74
N GLN A 428 3.50 28.73 -27.54
CA GLN A 428 4.27 28.90 -26.31
C GLN A 428 4.16 27.61 -25.47
N PHE A 429 5.15 27.36 -24.61
CA PHE A 429 5.14 26.16 -23.78
C PHE A 429 5.13 26.52 -22.29
N GLU A 430 4.26 25.87 -21.54
CA GLU A 430 4.12 26.07 -20.10
C GLU A 430 4.71 24.87 -19.35
N LEU A 431 5.47 25.15 -18.30
CA LEU A 431 6.01 24.15 -17.39
C LEU A 431 5.82 24.59 -15.94
N THR A 432 5.46 23.66 -15.07
CA THR A 432 5.26 23.95 -13.65
C THR A 432 6.60 24.08 -12.92
N GLU A 433 6.63 24.89 -11.84
CA GLU A 433 7.80 25.04 -10.98
C GLU A 433 8.32 23.71 -10.45
N SER A 434 7.43 22.81 -10.04
CA SER A 434 7.76 21.50 -9.51
C SER A 434 8.44 20.58 -10.54
N ALA A 435 8.13 20.72 -11.81
CA ALA A 435 8.78 19.97 -12.87
C ALA A 435 10.27 20.31 -12.95
N TYR A 436 10.61 21.59 -12.83
CA TYR A 436 11.99 22.06 -12.89
C TYR A 436 12.86 21.54 -11.74
N THR A 437 12.37 21.55 -10.52
CA THR A 437 13.15 21.16 -9.33
C THR A 437 13.62 19.70 -9.35
N SER A 438 12.99 18.85 -10.15
CA SER A 438 13.27 17.40 -10.21
C SER A 438 14.57 17.05 -10.97
N ASN A 439 14.91 17.77 -12.06
CA ASN A 439 16.14 17.58 -12.84
C ASN A 439 16.54 18.88 -13.58
N PRO A 440 17.10 19.86 -12.87
CA PRO A 440 17.32 21.20 -13.39
C PRO A 440 18.18 21.27 -14.66
N GLU A 441 19.25 20.49 -14.75
CA GLU A 441 20.19 20.59 -15.87
C GLU A 441 19.60 20.07 -17.20
N GLN A 442 18.88 18.96 -17.17
CA GLN A 442 18.23 18.42 -18.35
C GLN A 442 17.13 19.36 -18.86
N ILE A 443 16.35 19.91 -17.94
CA ILE A 443 15.24 20.80 -18.27
C ILE A 443 15.77 22.14 -18.81
N LYS A 444 16.81 22.72 -18.20
CA LYS A 444 17.49 23.90 -18.74
C LYS A 444 17.94 23.73 -20.20
N LYS A 445 18.55 22.55 -20.49
CA LYS A 445 19.00 22.24 -21.84
C LYS A 445 17.84 22.21 -22.82
N ALA A 446 16.77 21.47 -22.50
CA ALA A 446 15.60 21.38 -23.37
C ALA A 446 14.92 22.72 -23.58
N MET A 447 14.76 23.53 -22.52
CA MET A 447 14.21 24.88 -22.62
C MET A 447 15.04 25.78 -23.53
N LYS A 448 16.37 25.76 -23.36
CA LYS A 448 17.28 26.59 -24.17
C LYS A 448 17.24 26.20 -25.66
N GLU A 449 17.10 24.94 -25.97
CA GLU A 449 16.94 24.46 -27.35
C GLU A 449 15.62 24.93 -27.95
N LEU A 450 14.51 24.91 -27.21
CA LEU A 450 13.22 25.45 -27.65
C LEU A 450 13.27 26.97 -27.84
N GLN A 451 13.84 27.71 -26.89
CA GLN A 451 14.01 29.16 -26.97
C GLN A 451 14.90 29.55 -28.14
N ASN A 452 15.99 28.85 -28.43
CA ASN A 452 16.86 29.07 -29.58
C ASN A 452 16.13 28.91 -30.93
N TYR A 453 15.10 28.06 -30.98
CA TYR A 453 14.25 27.90 -32.14
C TYR A 453 13.24 29.07 -32.31
N GLY A 454 12.96 29.79 -31.23
CA GLY A 454 12.06 30.93 -31.21
C GLY A 454 10.79 30.77 -30.40
N PHE A 455 10.64 29.65 -29.68
CA PHE A 455 9.51 29.47 -28.77
C PHE A 455 9.68 30.27 -27.48
N LYS A 456 8.57 30.75 -26.92
CA LYS A 456 8.54 31.32 -25.58
C LYS A 456 8.17 30.26 -24.55
N ILE A 457 8.86 30.29 -23.41
CA ILE A 457 8.64 29.38 -22.29
C ILE A 457 8.01 30.14 -21.13
N LEU A 458 6.92 29.61 -20.61
CA LEU A 458 6.20 30.16 -19.47
C LEU A 458 6.43 29.27 -18.25
N MET A 459 6.64 29.88 -17.10
CA MET A 459 6.64 29.17 -15.82
C MET A 459 5.28 29.27 -15.17
N ASP A 460 4.65 28.13 -14.98
CA ASP A 460 3.31 28.00 -14.43
C ASP A 460 3.31 27.70 -12.93
N ASP A 461 2.20 28.00 -12.25
CA ASP A 461 1.97 27.78 -10.83
C ASP A 461 3.05 28.38 -9.90
N PHE A 462 3.72 29.49 -10.34
CA PHE A 462 4.77 30.07 -9.54
C PHE A 462 4.27 30.55 -8.18
N GLY A 463 4.91 30.00 -7.14
CA GLY A 463 4.61 30.31 -5.74
C GLY A 463 3.64 29.36 -5.08
N SER A 464 3.06 28.39 -5.75
CA SER A 464 2.17 27.39 -5.14
C SER A 464 2.90 26.36 -4.26
N GLY A 465 4.25 26.29 -4.36
CA GLY A 465 5.11 25.38 -3.64
C GLY A 465 6.16 26.06 -2.76
N TYR A 466 7.19 25.31 -2.37
CA TYR A 466 8.40 25.84 -1.73
C TYR A 466 9.26 26.58 -2.76
N SER A 467 8.72 27.66 -3.34
CA SER A 467 9.37 28.48 -4.34
C SER A 467 10.67 29.03 -3.81
N SER A 468 11.78 28.54 -4.26
CA SER A 468 13.03 29.20 -3.98
C SER A 468 13.25 30.28 -5.04
N LEU A 469 13.51 31.49 -4.60
CA LEU A 469 14.07 32.57 -5.45
C LEU A 469 15.30 32.08 -6.23
N ASN A 470 15.92 30.99 -5.81
CA ASN A 470 16.98 30.30 -6.52
C ASN A 470 16.52 29.74 -7.88
N VAL A 471 15.27 29.33 -8.00
CA VAL A 471 14.72 28.85 -9.28
C VAL A 471 14.74 29.97 -10.30
N LEU A 472 14.24 31.16 -9.96
CA LEU A 472 14.26 32.32 -10.85
C LEU A 472 15.68 32.85 -11.18
N LYS A 473 16.64 32.67 -10.29
CA LYS A 473 18.05 33.01 -10.56
C LYS A 473 18.66 32.09 -11.63
N ASP A 474 18.24 30.84 -11.63
CA ASP A 474 18.87 29.81 -12.44
C ASP A 474 18.15 29.51 -13.76
N ILE A 475 16.89 30.01 -13.91
CA ILE A 475 16.07 29.79 -15.10
C ILE A 475 15.86 31.08 -15.84
N THR A 476 16.04 31.03 -17.16
CA THR A 476 15.61 32.05 -18.09
C THR A 476 14.27 31.63 -18.70
N VAL A 477 13.14 31.94 -18.03
CA VAL A 477 11.81 31.86 -18.65
C VAL A 477 11.44 33.21 -19.27
N ASP A 478 10.57 33.16 -20.28
CA ASP A 478 10.15 34.36 -21.00
C ASP A 478 8.98 35.06 -20.32
N ILE A 479 8.12 34.32 -19.62
CA ILE A 479 6.90 34.81 -18.96
C ILE A 479 6.67 34.07 -17.66
N LEU A 480 6.21 34.78 -16.63
CA LEU A 480 5.86 34.20 -15.33
C LEU A 480 4.34 34.18 -15.15
N LYS A 481 3.75 33.02 -14.81
CA LYS A 481 2.35 32.88 -14.45
C LYS A 481 2.20 32.81 -12.93
N LEU A 482 1.36 33.66 -12.34
CA LEU A 482 1.14 33.77 -10.90
C LEU A 482 -0.26 33.33 -10.55
N ASP A 483 -0.37 32.32 -9.70
CA ASP A 483 -1.65 31.81 -9.19
C ASP A 483 -2.25 32.75 -8.14
N MET A 484 -3.47 33.21 -8.37
CA MET A 484 -4.21 34.07 -7.43
C MET A 484 -4.69 33.36 -6.16
N ARG A 485 -4.51 32.05 -6.03
CA ARG A 485 -4.79 31.31 -4.77
C ARG A 485 -3.94 31.79 -3.58
N PHE A 486 -2.88 32.57 -3.83
CA PHE A 486 -2.15 33.30 -2.78
C PHE A 486 -2.98 34.35 -2.06
N MET A 487 -4.01 34.88 -2.69
CA MET A 487 -4.96 35.79 -2.06
C MET A 487 -6.05 34.99 -1.36
N VAL A 488 -5.76 34.39 -0.20
CA VAL A 488 -6.75 33.67 0.61
C VAL A 488 -7.77 34.66 1.17
N ASP A 489 -9.02 34.51 0.77
CA ASP A 489 -10.16 35.23 1.35
C ASP A 489 -10.25 34.97 2.85
N GLY A 490 -10.13 35.99 3.68
CA GLY A 490 -10.63 35.95 5.07
C GLY A 490 -9.66 36.21 6.22
N THR A 491 -8.40 36.48 5.98
CA THR A 491 -7.54 37.03 7.02
C THR A 491 -7.41 38.55 6.85
N SER A 492 -7.61 39.31 7.91
CA SER A 492 -7.44 40.77 7.98
C SER A 492 -5.99 41.24 7.75
N ASP A 493 -5.14 40.37 7.21
CA ASP A 493 -3.73 40.60 6.99
C ASP A 493 -3.46 40.66 5.47
N ASN A 494 -3.10 41.85 4.97
CA ASN A 494 -2.75 42.10 3.56
C ASN A 494 -1.43 41.40 3.14
N ARG A 495 -1.02 40.34 3.85
CA ARG A 495 0.26 39.67 3.63
C ARG A 495 0.32 38.97 2.25
N GLY A 496 -0.78 38.35 1.80
CA GLY A 496 -0.87 37.71 0.49
C GLY A 496 -0.73 38.74 -0.63
N GLU A 497 -1.43 39.86 -0.54
CA GLU A 497 -1.33 40.99 -1.49
C GLU A 497 0.09 41.56 -1.53
N ASN A 498 0.73 41.76 -0.39
CA ASN A 498 2.09 42.27 -0.31
C ASN A 498 3.13 41.33 -0.94
N ILE A 499 2.96 40.02 -0.77
CA ILE A 499 3.82 38.99 -1.37
C ILE A 499 3.65 39.08 -2.91
N LEU A 500 2.41 39.06 -3.40
CA LEU A 500 2.11 39.09 -4.82
C LEU A 500 2.62 40.37 -5.48
N ALA A 501 2.43 41.52 -4.83
CA ALA A 501 3.00 42.81 -5.29
C ALA A 501 4.53 42.75 -5.36
N SER A 502 5.18 42.11 -4.40
CA SER A 502 6.64 41.95 -4.37
C SER A 502 7.13 41.06 -5.53
N VAL A 503 6.41 39.96 -5.81
CA VAL A 503 6.73 39.07 -6.94
C VAL A 503 6.55 39.79 -8.29
N VAL A 504 5.45 40.52 -8.48
CA VAL A 504 5.23 41.32 -9.71
C VAL A 504 6.34 42.33 -9.91
N ARG A 505 6.76 43.06 -8.86
CA ARG A 505 7.87 44.03 -8.95
C ARG A 505 9.19 43.35 -9.27
N MET A 506 9.47 42.23 -8.67
CA MET A 506 10.69 41.45 -8.94
C MET A 506 10.72 40.95 -10.39
N ALA A 507 9.62 40.42 -10.90
CA ALA A 507 9.53 39.99 -12.30
C ALA A 507 9.78 41.16 -13.27
N LYS A 508 9.26 42.34 -12.97
CA LYS A 508 9.54 43.56 -13.74
C LYS A 508 11.02 43.96 -13.75
N TRP A 509 11.71 43.85 -12.62
CA TRP A 509 13.16 44.10 -12.56
C TRP A 509 13.99 43.10 -13.37
N LEU A 510 13.44 41.89 -13.54
CA LEU A 510 14.03 40.85 -14.38
C LEU A 510 13.58 40.93 -15.84
N GLU A 511 12.82 41.95 -16.21
CA GLU A 511 12.24 42.15 -17.56
C GLU A 511 11.35 40.99 -18.01
N MET A 512 10.73 40.29 -17.05
CA MET A 512 9.81 39.17 -17.29
C MET A 512 8.35 39.66 -17.22
N PRO A 513 7.57 39.56 -18.29
CA PRO A 513 6.13 39.76 -18.26
C PRO A 513 5.43 38.79 -17.28
N VAL A 514 4.37 39.26 -16.64
CA VAL A 514 3.60 38.51 -15.66
C VAL A 514 2.17 38.31 -16.14
N ILE A 515 1.68 37.09 -16.08
CA ILE A 515 0.27 36.72 -16.25
C ILE A 515 -0.29 36.32 -14.90
N ALA A 516 -1.30 37.01 -14.39
CA ALA A 516 -2.01 36.59 -13.18
C ALA A 516 -3.16 35.63 -13.55
N GLU A 517 -3.16 34.46 -12.93
CA GLU A 517 -4.15 33.41 -13.19
C GLU A 517 -5.20 33.28 -12.08
N GLY A 518 -6.36 32.68 -12.43
CA GLY A 518 -7.42 32.47 -11.45
C GLY A 518 -8.12 33.76 -11.02
N VAL A 519 -8.11 34.80 -11.87
CA VAL A 519 -8.78 36.06 -11.59
C VAL A 519 -10.29 35.87 -11.75
N GLU A 520 -11.04 35.99 -10.63
CA GLU A 520 -12.49 35.75 -10.61
C GLU A 520 -13.29 37.01 -10.20
N LYS A 521 -12.65 37.95 -9.49
CA LYS A 521 -13.33 39.09 -8.87
C LYS A 521 -12.76 40.41 -9.40
N LYS A 522 -13.62 41.42 -9.55
CA LYS A 522 -13.23 42.77 -9.96
C LYS A 522 -12.14 43.40 -9.04
N GLN A 523 -12.23 43.16 -7.74
CA GLN A 523 -11.26 43.65 -6.77
C GLN A 523 -9.84 43.12 -7.06
N GLN A 524 -9.73 41.86 -7.49
CA GLN A 524 -8.44 41.26 -7.89
C GLN A 524 -7.87 42.00 -9.13
N VAL A 525 -8.72 42.32 -10.11
CA VAL A 525 -8.32 43.08 -11.28
C VAL A 525 -7.78 44.48 -10.90
N GLU A 526 -8.50 45.19 -10.03
CA GLU A 526 -8.12 46.51 -9.55
C GLU A 526 -6.77 46.47 -8.81
N PHE A 527 -6.59 45.47 -7.95
CA PHE A 527 -5.33 45.24 -7.25
C PHE A 527 -4.19 44.96 -8.24
N LEU A 528 -4.35 44.01 -9.16
CA LEU A 528 -3.34 43.65 -10.16
C LEU A 528 -2.95 44.86 -11.02
N ARG A 529 -3.92 45.66 -11.41
CA ARG A 529 -3.70 46.93 -12.12
C ARG A 529 -2.86 47.90 -11.29
N SER A 530 -3.13 48.02 -9.99
CA SER A 530 -2.42 48.92 -9.08
C SER A 530 -0.95 48.54 -8.86
N VAL A 531 -0.65 47.25 -8.82
CA VAL A 531 0.73 46.75 -8.69
C VAL A 531 1.45 46.64 -10.04
N GLY A 532 0.72 46.93 -11.14
CA GLY A 532 1.23 47.01 -12.48
C GLY A 532 1.46 45.64 -13.13
N CYS A 533 0.66 44.63 -12.82
CA CYS A 533 0.57 43.42 -13.60
C CYS A 533 0.05 43.75 -15.01
N GLU A 534 0.60 43.06 -16.03
CA GLU A 534 0.29 43.42 -17.43
C GLU A 534 -0.79 42.53 -18.02
N TYR A 535 -0.76 41.23 -17.69
CA TYR A 535 -1.66 40.24 -18.29
C TYR A 535 -2.42 39.46 -17.23
N VAL A 536 -3.63 39.04 -17.61
CA VAL A 536 -4.55 38.32 -16.74
C VAL A 536 -5.25 37.19 -17.48
N GLN A 537 -5.53 36.14 -16.73
CA GLN A 537 -6.33 35.01 -17.16
C GLN A 537 -7.26 34.60 -16.02
N GLY A 538 -8.55 34.40 -16.29
CA GLY A 538 -9.47 33.96 -15.25
C GLY A 538 -10.93 34.11 -15.63
N PHE A 539 -11.79 33.55 -14.79
CA PHE A 539 -13.24 33.49 -15.05
C PHE A 539 -13.93 34.84 -15.01
N TYR A 540 -13.25 35.86 -14.46
CA TYR A 540 -13.75 37.22 -14.53
C TYR A 540 -13.85 37.72 -15.99
N TYR A 541 -12.89 37.36 -16.82
CA TYR A 541 -12.87 37.74 -18.24
C TYR A 541 -13.51 36.68 -19.13
N ALA A 542 -13.04 35.43 -19.02
CA ALA A 542 -13.56 34.30 -19.78
C ALA A 542 -13.22 32.95 -19.14
N LYS A 543 -14.18 32.04 -19.26
CA LYS A 543 -13.93 30.61 -18.95
C LYS A 543 -13.24 29.95 -20.15
N PRO A 544 -12.58 28.80 -19.93
CA PRO A 544 -12.16 27.96 -21.05
C PRO A 544 -13.34 27.64 -21.95
N MET A 545 -13.19 27.85 -23.25
CA MET A 545 -14.23 27.69 -24.25
C MET A 545 -13.77 26.79 -25.39
N PRO A 546 -14.68 26.16 -26.15
CA PRO A 546 -14.35 25.43 -27.37
C PRO A 546 -13.60 26.34 -28.37
N VAL A 547 -12.78 25.72 -29.23
CA VAL A 547 -11.96 26.47 -30.22
C VAL A 547 -12.81 27.39 -31.11
N ASP A 548 -13.95 26.91 -31.60
CA ASP A 548 -14.87 27.66 -32.45
C ASP A 548 -15.54 28.88 -31.77
N GLU A 549 -15.60 28.90 -30.46
CA GLU A 549 -16.04 30.06 -29.67
C GLU A 549 -14.89 31.06 -29.47
N TYR A 550 -13.65 30.55 -29.29
CA TYR A 550 -12.47 31.40 -29.15
C TYR A 550 -12.16 32.16 -30.46
N GLU A 551 -12.36 31.54 -31.61
CA GLU A 551 -12.18 32.13 -32.94
C GLU A 551 -13.05 33.39 -33.19
N LYS A 552 -14.16 33.53 -32.50
CA LYS A 552 -15.08 34.66 -32.61
C LYS A 552 -14.70 35.85 -31.73
N LYS A 553 -13.67 35.70 -30.91
CA LYS A 553 -13.17 36.72 -30.00
C LYS A 553 -12.08 37.56 -30.63
#